data_f4d660dfcef10b5ed871f07c107cd163
#
_entry.id   f4d660dfcef10b5ed871f07c107cd163
#
_cell.length_a   1.000
_cell.length_b   1.000
_cell.length_c   1.000
_cell.angle_alpha   90.00
_cell.angle_beta   90.00
_cell.angle_gamma   90.00
#
_symmetry.space_group_name_H-M   'P 1'
#
loop_
_entity.id
_entity.type
_entity.pdbx_description
1 polymer ?
#
loop_
_entity_poly.entity_id
_entity_poly.type
_entity_poly.pdbx_seq_one_letter_code
_entity_poly.pdbx_strand_id
1 'polypeptide(L)'
;EDDRIRNIELHPIQIRTQLDIPYPLESVAAGFPSPAQDYTEDFIDLNEYLIHNPLSTFVLRVNSLSMKNAGIDIDDQILVDRSLNAEHGDIVLALINNEFTVKRLMKEKQNNAQAKIWLKAENPEYPDSYLRSEEQLIIWGVVTCILKKLR
;
A
#
# COMPACT_ATOMS: atom_id res chain seq x y z
N GLU A 1 -23.04 -12.74 -11.06
CA GLU A 1 -22.15 -12.63 -9.89
C GLU A 1 -20.78 -13.13 -10.29
N ASP A 2 -19.79 -12.25 -10.15
CA ASP A 2 -18.47 -12.52 -10.65
C ASP A 2 -17.71 -13.42 -9.65
N ASP A 3 -17.70 -14.72 -9.91
CA ASP A 3 -16.98 -15.72 -9.09
C ASP A 3 -15.46 -15.55 -9.08
N ARG A 4 -14.94 -14.57 -9.84
CA ARG A 4 -13.50 -14.32 -9.96
C ARG A 4 -12.85 -13.77 -8.69
N ILE A 5 -13.63 -13.24 -7.75
CA ILE A 5 -13.10 -12.66 -6.50
C ILE A 5 -13.12 -13.68 -5.35
N ARG A 6 -13.91 -14.75 -5.44
CA ARG A 6 -14.06 -15.74 -4.37
C ARG A 6 -12.88 -16.70 -4.20
N ASN A 7 -11.97 -16.77 -5.18
CA ASN A 7 -10.87 -17.74 -5.20
C ASN A 7 -9.47 -17.12 -5.24
N ILE A 8 -9.28 -15.89 -4.76
CA ILE A 8 -7.93 -15.37 -4.58
C ILE A 8 -7.37 -15.99 -3.29
N GLU A 9 -6.57 -17.02 -3.45
CA GLU A 9 -5.76 -17.54 -2.35
C GLU A 9 -4.59 -16.59 -2.11
N LEU A 10 -4.63 -15.86 -1.00
CA LEU A 10 -3.54 -14.99 -0.58
C LEU A 10 -2.59 -15.79 0.32
N HIS A 11 -1.38 -15.95 -0.15
CA HIS A 11 -0.33 -16.63 0.61
C HIS A 11 0.67 -15.62 1.17
N PRO A 12 1.16 -15.82 2.40
CA PRO A 12 2.24 -15.00 2.94
C PRO A 12 3.50 -15.09 2.08
N ILE A 13 4.26 -14.01 2.05
CA ILE A 13 5.55 -13.97 1.37
C ILE A 13 6.52 -14.94 2.04
N GLN A 14 7.23 -15.72 1.23
CA GLN A 14 8.31 -16.59 1.68
C GLN A 14 9.65 -15.96 1.28
N ILE A 15 10.47 -15.66 2.28
CA ILE A 15 11.83 -15.18 2.07
C ILE A 15 12.75 -16.40 1.97
N ARG A 16 13.37 -16.60 0.80
CA ARG A 16 14.22 -17.78 0.53
C ARG A 16 15.69 -17.43 0.43
N THR A 17 16.02 -16.23 0.01
CA THR A 17 17.41 -15.82 -0.26
C THR A 17 17.66 -14.44 0.33
N GLN A 18 18.73 -14.33 1.11
CA GLN A 18 19.26 -13.04 1.52
C GLN A 18 20.21 -12.53 0.43
N LEU A 19 20.08 -11.27 0.06
CA LEU A 19 20.92 -10.61 -0.92
C LEU A 19 21.30 -9.24 -0.43
N ASP A 20 22.58 -9.05 -0.12
CA ASP A 20 23.11 -7.78 0.30
C ASP A 20 23.37 -6.89 -0.92
N ILE A 21 22.64 -5.79 -0.99
CA ILE A 21 22.75 -4.80 -2.06
C ILE A 21 23.40 -3.53 -1.51
N PRO A 22 24.42 -2.98 -2.18
CA PRO A 22 25.01 -1.71 -1.75
C PRO A 22 23.97 -0.59 -1.69
N TYR A 23 23.94 0.12 -0.59
CA TYR A 23 23.01 1.21 -0.34
C TYR A 23 23.77 2.47 0.05
N PRO A 24 23.95 3.44 -0.86
CA PRO A 24 24.60 4.70 -0.55
C PRO A 24 23.82 5.47 0.51
N LEU A 25 24.55 6.06 1.46
CA LEU A 25 23.94 6.87 2.52
C LEU A 25 23.49 8.25 2.02
N GLU A 26 24.03 8.72 0.89
CA GLU A 26 23.66 9.99 0.29
C GLU A 26 22.61 9.81 -0.82
N SER A 27 21.68 10.74 -0.88
CA SER A 27 20.66 10.75 -1.93
C SER A 27 21.18 11.38 -3.21
N VAL A 28 20.58 10.99 -4.34
CA VAL A 28 20.88 11.54 -5.66
C VAL A 28 19.73 12.46 -6.09
N ALA A 29 20.07 13.69 -6.50
CA ALA A 29 19.12 14.63 -7.06
C ALA A 29 18.75 14.22 -8.49
N ALA A 30 17.46 14.05 -8.75
CA ALA A 30 16.98 13.64 -10.07
C ALA A 30 16.94 14.79 -11.09
N GLY A 31 16.86 16.05 -10.63
CA GLY A 31 16.71 17.23 -11.50
C GLY A 31 18.03 17.83 -11.95
N PHE A 32 19.00 17.91 -11.06
CA PHE A 32 20.32 18.51 -11.34
C PHE A 32 21.42 17.53 -11.01
N PRO A 33 22.43 17.39 -11.90
CA PRO A 33 23.56 16.55 -11.61
C PRO A 33 24.34 17.10 -10.41
N SER A 34 24.69 16.21 -9.50
CA SER A 34 25.58 16.51 -8.37
C SER A 34 26.97 15.99 -8.66
N PRO A 35 28.05 16.64 -8.16
CA PRO A 35 29.40 16.10 -8.28
C PRO A 35 29.46 14.71 -7.66
N ALA A 36 30.17 13.79 -8.32
CA ALA A 36 30.48 12.50 -7.73
C ALA A 36 31.39 12.74 -6.52
N GLN A 37 30.97 12.25 -5.36
CA GLN A 37 31.71 12.33 -4.12
C GLN A 37 32.02 10.93 -3.60
N ASP A 38 33.08 10.81 -2.82
CA ASP A 38 33.31 9.62 -2.03
C ASP A 38 32.19 9.55 -0.98
N TYR A 39 31.36 8.52 -1.07
CA TYR A 39 30.25 8.33 -0.14
C TYR A 39 30.44 7.04 0.63
N THR A 40 29.90 7.02 1.84
CA THR A 40 29.83 5.82 2.65
C THR A 40 28.66 4.97 2.16
N GLU A 41 28.91 3.70 1.92
CA GLU A 41 27.89 2.72 1.58
C GLU A 41 27.55 1.86 2.79
N ASP A 42 26.29 1.49 2.87
CA ASP A 42 25.83 0.39 3.69
C ASP A 42 25.28 -0.70 2.77
N PHE A 43 24.80 -1.78 3.33
CA PHE A 43 24.16 -2.86 2.59
C PHE A 43 22.76 -3.08 3.09
N ILE A 44 21.83 -3.34 2.17
CA ILE A 44 20.47 -3.73 2.52
C ILE A 44 20.11 -5.04 1.84
N ASP A 45 19.34 -5.85 2.53
CA ASP A 45 18.54 -6.91 1.95
C ASP A 45 17.15 -6.37 1.69
N LEU A 46 16.70 -6.33 0.43
CA LEU A 46 15.39 -5.78 0.06
C LEU A 46 14.25 -6.53 0.75
N ASN A 47 14.39 -7.81 1.01
CA ASN A 47 13.38 -8.57 1.75
C ASN A 47 13.22 -8.00 3.17
N GLU A 48 14.30 -7.81 3.87
CA GLU A 48 14.30 -7.25 5.22
C GLU A 48 13.87 -5.78 5.24
N TYR A 49 14.34 -5.01 4.26
CA TYR A 49 14.03 -3.59 4.13
C TYR A 49 12.56 -3.30 3.84
N LEU A 50 11.93 -4.11 3.00
CA LEU A 50 10.54 -3.90 2.56
C LEU A 50 9.51 -4.69 3.37
N ILE A 51 9.93 -5.80 3.98
CA ILE A 51 9.02 -6.74 4.63
C ILE A 51 9.40 -6.89 6.10
N HIS A 52 8.69 -6.20 6.97
CA HIS A 52 8.95 -6.26 8.41
C HIS A 52 8.28 -7.46 9.07
N ASN A 53 7.12 -7.89 8.54
CA ASN A 53 6.32 -8.98 9.08
C ASN A 53 6.01 -10.01 7.99
N PRO A 54 6.92 -10.95 7.71
CA PRO A 54 6.76 -11.86 6.56
C PRO A 54 5.48 -12.71 6.60
N LEU A 55 5.05 -13.13 7.80
CA LEU A 55 3.85 -13.95 7.96
C LEU A 55 2.54 -13.20 7.71
N SER A 56 2.58 -11.87 7.72
CA SER A 56 1.40 -11.01 7.54
C SER A 56 1.49 -10.11 6.32
N THR A 57 2.53 -10.25 5.50
CA THR A 57 2.74 -9.41 4.32
C THR A 57 2.40 -10.17 3.04
N PHE A 58 1.63 -9.51 2.17
CA PHE A 58 1.12 -10.05 0.92
C PHE A 58 1.44 -9.11 -0.22
N VAL A 59 1.55 -9.63 -1.44
CA VAL A 59 1.70 -8.86 -2.67
C VAL A 59 0.41 -8.95 -3.47
N LEU A 60 -0.08 -7.81 -3.92
CA LEU A 60 -1.26 -7.72 -4.77
C LEU A 60 -0.96 -6.86 -6.00
N ARG A 61 -1.58 -7.21 -7.13
CA ARG A 61 -1.56 -6.39 -8.33
C ARG A 61 -2.77 -5.48 -8.35
N VAL A 62 -2.55 -4.21 -8.67
CA VAL A 62 -3.62 -3.22 -8.75
C VAL A 62 -4.22 -3.18 -10.16
N ASN A 63 -5.53 -3.12 -10.22
CA ASN A 63 -6.30 -3.04 -11.47
C ASN A 63 -7.28 -1.88 -11.43
N SER A 64 -6.83 -0.70 -11.03
CA SER A 64 -7.66 0.50 -10.95
C SER A 64 -6.80 1.75 -11.00
N LEU A 65 -7.36 2.83 -11.53
CA LEU A 65 -6.77 4.17 -11.51
C LEU A 65 -7.25 5.02 -10.34
N SER A 66 -8.03 4.47 -9.43
CA SER A 66 -8.62 5.23 -8.31
C SER A 66 -7.59 5.85 -7.36
N MET A 67 -6.35 5.36 -7.37
CA MET A 67 -5.26 5.84 -6.53
C MET A 67 -4.09 6.45 -7.34
N LYS A 68 -4.35 6.88 -8.57
CA LYS A 68 -3.34 7.42 -9.48
C LYS A 68 -2.55 8.58 -8.88
N ASN A 69 -3.21 9.51 -8.21
CA ASN A 69 -2.55 10.67 -7.61
C ASN A 69 -1.75 10.33 -6.34
N ALA A 70 -1.89 9.12 -5.82
CA ALA A 70 -1.02 8.56 -4.77
C ALA A 70 0.16 7.77 -5.36
N GLY A 71 0.30 7.74 -6.68
CA GLY A 71 1.39 7.05 -7.37
C GLY A 71 1.11 5.57 -7.68
N ILE A 72 -0.14 5.12 -7.57
CA ILE A 72 -0.53 3.74 -7.87
C ILE A 72 -1.23 3.69 -9.21
N ASP A 73 -0.61 3.03 -10.18
CA ASP A 73 -1.14 2.83 -11.52
C ASP A 73 -1.63 1.39 -11.72
N ILE A 74 -2.36 1.16 -12.82
CA ILE A 74 -2.74 -0.18 -13.24
C ILE A 74 -1.48 -1.03 -13.43
N ASP A 75 -1.54 -2.29 -13.02
CA ASP A 75 -0.45 -3.29 -13.03
C ASP A 75 0.68 -3.05 -12.02
N ASP A 76 0.65 -1.98 -11.25
CA ASP A 76 1.54 -1.86 -10.10
C ASP A 76 1.25 -2.97 -9.09
N GLN A 77 2.28 -3.37 -8.36
CA GLN A 77 2.15 -4.28 -7.25
C GLN A 77 2.25 -3.49 -5.94
N ILE A 78 1.49 -3.91 -4.96
CA ILE A 78 1.51 -3.31 -3.63
C ILE A 78 1.85 -4.38 -2.59
N LEU A 79 2.64 -3.99 -1.60
CA LEU A 79 2.83 -4.78 -0.39
C LEU A 79 1.79 -4.37 0.64
N VAL A 80 1.11 -5.35 1.20
CA VAL A 80 0.06 -5.16 2.20
C VAL A 80 0.42 -5.93 3.45
N ASP A 81 0.52 -5.24 4.57
CA ASP A 81 0.79 -5.83 5.87
C ASP A 81 -0.50 -5.86 6.72
N ARG A 82 -0.92 -7.06 7.06
CA ARG A 82 -2.12 -7.28 7.88
C ARG A 82 -1.92 -7.08 9.36
N SER A 83 -0.68 -7.05 9.84
CA SER A 83 -0.38 -6.90 11.27
C SER A 83 -0.48 -5.46 11.76
N LEU A 84 -0.47 -4.49 10.85
CA LEU A 84 -0.50 -3.07 11.18
C LEU A 84 -1.92 -2.60 11.47
N ASN A 85 -2.05 -1.78 12.51
CA ASN A 85 -3.28 -1.04 12.78
C ASN A 85 -3.35 0.17 11.84
N ALA A 86 -4.40 0.23 11.04
CA ALA A 86 -4.58 1.33 10.09
C ALA A 86 -4.93 2.64 10.81
N GLU A 87 -4.25 3.69 10.42
CA GLU A 87 -4.41 5.05 10.92
C GLU A 87 -4.93 6.00 9.85
N HIS A 88 -5.37 7.18 10.27
CA HIS A 88 -5.76 8.23 9.34
C HIS A 88 -4.62 8.55 8.36
N GLY A 89 -4.95 8.58 7.08
CA GLY A 89 -4.01 8.86 6.01
C GLY A 89 -3.31 7.63 5.41
N ASP A 90 -3.41 6.47 6.04
CA ASP A 90 -2.89 5.23 5.48
C ASP A 90 -3.63 4.82 4.21
N ILE A 91 -2.90 4.30 3.25
CA ILE A 91 -3.51 3.58 2.13
C ILE A 91 -3.76 2.15 2.60
N VAL A 92 -4.98 1.70 2.43
CA VAL A 92 -5.42 0.40 2.94
C VAL A 92 -6.00 -0.45 1.84
N LEU A 93 -5.87 -1.76 2.01
CA LEU A 93 -6.71 -2.74 1.33
C LEU A 93 -7.91 -3.01 2.23
N ALA A 94 -9.08 -2.68 1.74
CA ALA A 94 -10.33 -2.80 2.48
C ALA A 94 -11.30 -3.75 1.79
N LEU A 95 -12.15 -4.36 2.59
CA LEU A 95 -13.32 -5.11 2.13
C LEU A 95 -14.56 -4.29 2.44
N ILE A 96 -15.31 -3.94 1.40
CA ILE A 96 -16.65 -3.37 1.52
C ILE A 96 -17.61 -4.36 0.89
N ASN A 97 -18.54 -4.90 1.69
CA ASN A 97 -19.50 -5.91 1.23
C ASN A 97 -18.81 -7.06 0.46
N ASN A 98 -17.70 -7.57 1.02
CA ASN A 98 -16.88 -8.64 0.45
C ASN A 98 -16.14 -8.29 -0.87
N GLU A 99 -16.08 -7.03 -1.26
CA GLU A 99 -15.28 -6.59 -2.40
C GLU A 99 -14.02 -5.86 -1.94
N PHE A 100 -12.86 -6.24 -2.50
CA PHE A 100 -11.60 -5.58 -2.23
C PHE A 100 -11.50 -4.24 -2.94
N THR A 101 -11.02 -3.24 -2.22
CA THR A 101 -10.68 -1.93 -2.76
C THR A 101 -9.43 -1.39 -2.08
N VAL A 102 -8.64 -0.59 -2.83
CA VAL A 102 -7.48 0.14 -2.32
C VAL A 102 -7.84 1.60 -2.28
N LYS A 103 -7.81 2.20 -1.11
CA LYS A 103 -8.19 3.59 -0.87
C LYS A 103 -7.40 4.16 0.30
N ARG A 104 -7.44 5.47 0.45
CA ARG A 104 -6.91 6.15 1.64
C ARG A 104 -7.94 6.14 2.75
N LEU A 105 -7.53 5.66 3.92
CA LEU A 105 -8.39 5.68 5.10
C LEU A 105 -8.42 7.09 5.69
N MET A 106 -9.62 7.63 5.82
CA MET A 106 -9.84 8.93 6.43
C MET A 106 -10.62 8.77 7.72
N LYS A 107 -10.10 9.38 8.78
CA LYS A 107 -10.73 9.43 10.10
C LYS A 107 -10.77 10.85 10.58
N GLU A 108 -11.95 11.35 10.86
CA GLU A 108 -12.15 12.69 11.39
C GLU A 108 -12.83 12.61 12.75
N LYS A 109 -12.22 13.24 13.75
CA LYS A 109 -12.83 13.34 15.07
C LYS A 109 -13.96 14.37 15.00
N GLN A 110 -15.14 13.97 15.44
CA GLN A 110 -16.27 14.85 15.60
C GLN A 110 -16.47 15.21 17.07
N ASN A 111 -16.81 16.47 17.36
CA ASN A 111 -17.12 16.90 18.73
C ASN A 111 -18.31 16.10 19.28
N ASN A 112 -18.09 15.37 20.38
CA ASN A 112 -19.09 14.57 21.09
C ASN A 112 -19.79 13.47 20.29
N ALA A 113 -19.22 13.04 19.16
CA ALA A 113 -19.73 11.95 18.33
C ALA A 113 -18.66 10.93 18.02
N GLN A 114 -19.07 9.79 17.47
CA GLN A 114 -18.14 8.82 16.91
C GLN A 114 -17.34 9.45 15.76
N ALA A 115 -16.08 9.04 15.60
CA ALA A 115 -15.26 9.49 14.50
C ALA A 115 -15.93 9.16 13.16
N LYS A 116 -15.93 10.12 12.25
CA LYS A 116 -16.34 9.89 10.88
C LYS A 116 -15.23 9.14 10.15
N ILE A 117 -15.55 8.03 9.52
CA ILE A 117 -14.61 7.18 8.78
C ILE A 117 -15.12 7.05 7.35
N TRP A 118 -14.24 7.30 6.38
CA TRP A 118 -14.52 7.05 4.97
C TRP A 118 -13.26 6.62 4.23
N LEU A 119 -13.43 6.14 3.03
CA LEU A 119 -12.35 5.74 2.13
C LEU A 119 -12.26 6.74 0.99
N LYS A 120 -11.13 7.42 0.87
CA LYS A 120 -10.87 8.43 -0.14
C LYS A 120 -10.14 7.84 -1.33
N ALA A 121 -10.67 8.08 -2.53
CA ALA A 121 -9.93 7.87 -3.76
C ALA A 121 -8.93 9.02 -3.98
N GLU A 122 -7.75 8.70 -4.48
CA GLU A 122 -6.73 9.67 -4.88
C GLU A 122 -6.78 9.88 -6.40
N ASN A 123 -7.96 10.18 -6.90
CA ASN A 123 -8.26 10.52 -8.29
C ASN A 123 -9.62 11.20 -8.36
N PRO A 124 -9.69 12.46 -8.85
CA PRO A 124 -10.96 13.20 -8.89
C PRO A 124 -12.06 12.55 -9.74
N GLU A 125 -11.69 11.66 -10.67
CA GLU A 125 -12.66 10.93 -11.50
C GLU A 125 -13.35 9.77 -10.75
N TYR A 126 -12.89 9.46 -9.55
CA TYR A 126 -13.44 8.39 -8.71
C TYR A 126 -14.06 8.98 -7.44
N PRO A 127 -15.26 8.55 -7.06
CA PRO A 127 -15.90 9.04 -5.85
C PRO A 127 -15.24 8.47 -4.60
N ASP A 128 -15.31 9.22 -3.51
CA ASP A 128 -15.02 8.72 -2.18
C ASP A 128 -16.12 7.75 -1.74
N SER A 129 -15.74 6.75 -0.97
CA SER A 129 -16.67 5.75 -0.43
C SER A 129 -17.04 6.10 1.00
N TYR A 130 -18.28 6.55 1.18
CA TYR A 130 -18.89 6.75 2.49
C TYR A 130 -19.72 5.52 2.83
N LEU A 131 -19.47 4.96 4.01
CA LEU A 131 -20.20 3.77 4.43
C LEU A 131 -21.63 4.12 4.81
N ARG A 132 -22.56 3.36 4.28
CA ARG A 132 -23.94 3.34 4.75
C ARG A 132 -24.03 2.55 6.06
N SER A 133 -25.03 2.82 6.88
CA SER A 133 -25.19 2.18 8.19
C SER A 133 -25.27 0.65 8.16
N GLU A 134 -25.62 0.07 7.02
CA GLU A 134 -25.73 -1.39 6.82
C GLU A 134 -24.49 -2.01 6.16
N GLU A 135 -23.55 -1.19 5.70
CA GLU A 135 -22.34 -1.67 5.03
C GLU A 135 -21.28 -2.05 6.05
N GLN A 136 -20.65 -3.19 5.83
CA GLN A 136 -19.52 -3.63 6.64
C GLN A 136 -18.22 -3.23 5.97
N LEU A 137 -17.43 -2.42 6.68
CA LEU A 137 -16.06 -2.13 6.33
C LEU A 137 -15.12 -3.01 7.16
N ILE A 138 -14.27 -3.75 6.47
CA ILE A 138 -13.17 -4.47 7.07
C ILE A 138 -11.88 -3.92 6.48
N ILE A 139 -11.00 -3.38 7.33
CA ILE A 139 -9.65 -3.05 6.90
C ILE A 139 -8.84 -4.35 6.92
N TRP A 140 -8.51 -4.83 5.72
CA TRP A 140 -7.80 -6.10 5.58
C TRP A 140 -6.30 -5.95 5.86
N GLY A 141 -5.71 -4.84 5.46
CA GLY A 141 -4.31 -4.54 5.71
C GLY A 141 -3.91 -3.13 5.27
N VAL A 142 -2.70 -2.75 5.67
CA VAL A 142 -2.11 -1.45 5.33
C VAL A 142 -1.13 -1.62 4.17
N VAL A 143 -1.24 -0.78 3.16
CA VAL A 143 -0.30 -0.74 2.03
C VAL A 143 0.98 -0.05 2.50
N THR A 144 2.09 -0.76 2.45
CA THR A 144 3.39 -0.27 2.95
C THR A 144 4.33 0.14 1.84
N CYS A 145 4.16 -0.38 0.63
CA CYS A 145 5.06 -0.14 -0.47
C CYS A 145 4.36 -0.32 -1.82
N ILE A 146 4.81 0.45 -2.79
CA ILE A 146 4.40 0.30 -4.19
C ILE A 146 5.60 -0.20 -4.98
N LEU A 147 5.43 -1.30 -5.71
CA LEU A 147 6.43 -1.85 -6.60
C LEU A 147 6.04 -1.55 -8.04
N LYS A 148 6.83 -0.71 -8.67
CA LYS A 148 6.62 -0.29 -10.05
C LYS A 148 7.82 -0.72 -10.89
N LYS A 149 7.59 -1.62 -11.84
CA LYS A 149 8.60 -2.00 -12.82
C LYS A 149 8.58 -1.06 -14.00
N LEU A 150 9.74 -0.59 -14.41
CA LEU A 150 9.90 0.29 -15.58
C LEU A 150 10.29 -0.49 -16.85
N ARG A 151 10.75 -1.73 -16.64
CA ARG A 151 11.18 -2.59 -17.74
C ARG A 151 10.94 -4.06 -17.47
#